data_ebdf3fe81730cd3cc924d24cfa20f030
#
_entry.id   ebdf3fe81730cd3cc924d24cfa20f030
#
_cell.length_a   1.000
_cell.length_b   1.000
_cell.length_c   1.000
_cell.angle_alpha   90.00
_cell.angle_beta   90.00
_cell.angle_gamma   90.00
#
_symmetry.space_group_name_H-M   'P 1'
#
loop_
_entity.id
_entity.type
_entity.pdbx_description
1 polymer ?
#
loop_
_entity_poly.entity_id
_entity_poly.type
_entity_poly.pdbx_seq_one_letter_code
_entity_poly.pdbx_strand_id
1 'polypeptide(L)'
;MSKSHKMALIAAQEYPVMNNIILPYFTKGGQAAFEGTTVDFRVIGNWYDATKGAELSDAVFKTGVDVLLPICGGASQGVISSAVTNGVYVTWFDNNGFAKAPGTVISSSIMEQEKMAEQVTAEFLRGETPWGTAKMVGIKEGFVDFVQDDENYIAAVPADVREKMAALLDDIKSGALEIK
;
A
#
# COMPACT_ATOMS: atom_id res chain seq x y z
N MET A 1 -10.29 -7.09 -8.74
CA MET A 1 -9.41 -7.06 -9.91
C MET A 1 -8.49 -8.28 -9.97
N SER A 2 -7.97 -8.79 -8.84
CA SER A 2 -7.29 -10.08 -8.85
C SER A 2 -8.20 -11.20 -9.39
N LYS A 3 -7.66 -12.07 -10.23
CA LYS A 3 -8.35 -13.27 -10.76
C LYS A 3 -7.81 -14.55 -10.11
N SER A 4 -6.56 -14.52 -9.69
CA SER A 4 -5.89 -15.66 -9.07
C SER A 4 -6.15 -15.77 -7.56
N HIS A 5 -6.55 -14.65 -6.94
CA HIS A 5 -6.61 -14.47 -5.49
C HIS A 5 -5.25 -14.73 -4.80
N LYS A 6 -4.17 -14.60 -5.56
CA LYS A 6 -2.80 -14.65 -5.07
C LYS A 6 -2.18 -13.28 -5.15
N MET A 7 -1.76 -12.79 -4.01
CA MET A 7 -1.10 -11.50 -3.88
C MET A 7 0.35 -11.70 -3.42
N ALA A 8 1.18 -10.68 -3.57
CA ALA A 8 2.52 -10.66 -2.97
C ALA A 8 2.83 -9.34 -2.30
N LEU A 9 3.74 -9.39 -1.34
CA LEU A 9 4.38 -8.22 -0.74
C LEU A 9 5.90 -8.40 -0.88
N ILE A 10 6.55 -7.45 -1.55
CA ILE A 10 8.01 -7.42 -1.68
C ILE A 10 8.54 -6.27 -0.84
N ALA A 11 9.28 -6.61 0.21
CA ALA A 11 9.87 -5.66 1.15
C ALA A 11 11.37 -5.49 0.92
N ALA A 12 11.93 -4.33 1.29
CA ALA A 12 13.38 -4.14 1.32
C ALA A 12 14.03 -5.02 2.39
N GLN A 13 13.41 -5.10 3.55
CA GLN A 13 13.89 -5.86 4.72
C GLN A 13 12.75 -6.18 5.67
N GLU A 14 12.98 -7.10 6.60
CA GLU A 14 12.10 -7.35 7.74
C GLU A 14 12.38 -6.35 8.87
N TYR A 15 11.32 -5.85 9.47
CA TYR A 15 11.35 -4.99 10.66
C TYR A 15 10.01 -5.07 11.39
N PRO A 16 9.94 -4.68 12.68
CA PRO A 16 8.74 -4.92 13.49
C PRO A 16 7.42 -4.43 12.89
N VAL A 17 7.40 -3.23 12.27
CA VAL A 17 6.19 -2.70 11.64
C VAL A 17 5.80 -3.51 10.40
N MET A 18 6.80 -3.94 9.58
CA MET A 18 6.54 -4.81 8.44
C MET A 18 5.89 -6.12 8.86
N ASN A 19 6.49 -6.81 9.85
CA ASN A 19 6.08 -8.15 10.22
C ASN A 19 4.80 -8.18 11.08
N ASN A 20 4.60 -7.16 11.93
CA ASN A 20 3.51 -7.15 12.90
C ASN A 20 2.29 -6.34 12.45
N ILE A 21 2.45 -5.44 11.46
CA ILE A 21 1.39 -4.54 11.00
C ILE A 21 1.17 -4.71 9.50
N ILE A 22 2.15 -4.34 8.65
CA ILE A 22 1.92 -4.20 7.22
C ILE A 22 1.52 -5.53 6.57
N LEU A 23 2.32 -6.57 6.74
CA LEU A 23 2.06 -7.88 6.13
C LEU A 23 0.76 -8.52 6.66
N PRO A 24 0.49 -8.56 7.99
CA PRO A 24 -0.77 -9.09 8.50
C PRO A 24 -2.00 -8.34 7.98
N TYR A 25 -1.98 -7.00 7.98
CA TYR A 25 -3.15 -6.23 7.54
C TYR A 25 -3.32 -6.23 6.01
N PHE A 26 -2.24 -6.27 5.25
CA PHE A 26 -2.33 -6.49 3.81
C PHE A 26 -2.97 -7.85 3.48
N THR A 27 -2.60 -8.89 4.23
CA THR A 27 -3.20 -10.23 4.12
C THR A 27 -4.68 -10.22 4.50
N LYS A 28 -5.02 -9.61 5.65
CA LYS A 28 -6.44 -9.47 6.08
C LYS A 28 -7.28 -8.71 5.07
N GLY A 29 -6.75 -7.63 4.50
CA GLY A 29 -7.45 -6.87 3.45
C GLY A 29 -7.76 -7.71 2.22
N GLY A 30 -6.79 -8.49 1.75
CA GLY A 30 -6.99 -9.45 0.65
C GLY A 30 -8.05 -10.51 0.99
N GLN A 31 -7.98 -11.07 2.20
CA GLN A 31 -8.94 -12.09 2.67
C GLN A 31 -10.35 -11.52 2.92
N ALA A 32 -10.47 -10.26 3.29
CA ALA A 32 -11.77 -9.60 3.41
C ALA A 32 -12.46 -9.44 2.04
N ALA A 33 -11.69 -9.26 0.97
CA ALA A 33 -12.22 -9.24 -0.39
C ALA A 33 -12.54 -10.64 -0.93
N PHE A 34 -11.73 -11.64 -0.57
CA PHE A 34 -11.91 -13.05 -0.93
C PHE A 34 -11.20 -13.95 0.09
N GLU A 35 -11.94 -14.78 0.83
CA GLU A 35 -11.46 -15.60 1.96
C GLU A 35 -10.24 -16.47 1.62
N GLY A 36 -10.17 -16.99 0.40
CA GLY A 36 -9.05 -17.82 -0.10
C GLY A 36 -7.80 -17.06 -0.54
N THR A 37 -7.73 -15.74 -0.35
CA THR A 37 -6.58 -14.94 -0.75
C THR A 37 -5.32 -15.34 0.01
N THR A 38 -4.22 -15.54 -0.73
CA THR A 38 -2.90 -15.82 -0.18
C THR A 38 -1.93 -14.69 -0.50
N VAL A 39 -0.93 -14.49 0.36
CA VAL A 39 0.12 -13.48 0.18
C VAL A 39 1.49 -14.15 0.23
N ASP A 40 2.25 -14.07 -0.86
CA ASP A 40 3.67 -14.46 -0.90
C ASP A 40 4.52 -13.28 -0.43
N PHE A 41 5.30 -13.47 0.63
CA PHE A 41 6.16 -12.43 1.20
C PHE A 41 7.61 -12.67 0.80
N ARG A 42 8.25 -11.66 0.20
CA ARG A 42 9.65 -11.72 -0.23
C ARG A 42 10.44 -10.51 0.25
N VAL A 43 11.74 -10.71 0.47
CA VAL A 43 12.66 -9.68 0.97
C VAL A 43 13.83 -9.52 0.00
N ILE A 44 14.07 -8.28 -0.44
CA ILE A 44 15.18 -7.93 -1.33
C ILE A 44 16.51 -7.93 -0.56
N GLY A 45 16.50 -7.46 0.69
CA GLY A 45 17.68 -7.30 1.53
C GLY A 45 18.31 -5.90 1.47
N ASN A 46 17.75 -4.99 0.68
CA ASN A 46 18.17 -3.58 0.62
C ASN A 46 17.07 -2.71 -0.02
N TRP A 47 17.25 -1.37 0.02
CA TRP A 47 16.26 -0.37 -0.42
C TRP A 47 16.47 0.17 -1.84
N TYR A 48 17.47 -0.28 -2.58
CA TYR A 48 17.90 0.39 -3.82
C TYR A 48 18.15 -0.53 -5.01
N ASP A 49 18.24 -1.85 -4.84
CA ASP A 49 18.56 -2.79 -5.92
C ASP A 49 17.33 -3.10 -6.78
N ALA A 50 17.12 -2.27 -7.80
CA ALA A 50 16.00 -2.43 -8.74
C ALA A 50 16.09 -3.74 -9.56
N THR A 51 17.32 -4.20 -9.87
CA THR A 51 17.52 -5.45 -10.61
C THR A 51 17.00 -6.64 -9.81
N LYS A 52 17.40 -6.72 -8.53
CA LYS A 52 16.91 -7.77 -7.63
C LYS A 52 15.42 -7.65 -7.35
N GLY A 53 14.90 -6.41 -7.30
CA GLY A 53 13.45 -6.16 -7.22
C GLY A 53 12.70 -6.77 -8.41
N ALA A 54 13.18 -6.58 -9.63
CA ALA A 54 12.59 -7.17 -10.83
C ALA A 54 12.69 -8.71 -10.83
N GLU A 55 13.88 -9.26 -10.53
CA GLU A 55 14.09 -10.71 -10.49
C GLU A 55 13.16 -11.43 -9.50
N LEU A 56 13.00 -10.87 -8.28
CA LEU A 56 12.10 -11.43 -7.29
C LEU A 56 10.64 -11.33 -7.73
N SER A 57 10.24 -10.22 -8.36
CA SER A 57 8.90 -10.03 -8.91
C SER A 57 8.59 -11.05 -10.00
N ASP A 58 9.49 -11.24 -10.95
CA ASP A 58 9.35 -12.25 -12.00
C ASP A 58 9.21 -13.67 -11.44
N ALA A 59 9.96 -13.99 -10.39
CA ALA A 59 9.85 -15.28 -9.71
C ALA A 59 8.49 -15.45 -9.05
N VAL A 60 7.96 -14.41 -8.41
CA VAL A 60 6.66 -14.40 -7.75
C VAL A 60 5.52 -14.51 -8.77
N PHE A 61 5.59 -13.79 -9.90
CA PHE A 61 4.56 -13.82 -10.94
C PHE A 61 4.43 -15.21 -11.58
N LYS A 62 5.54 -15.95 -11.70
CA LYS A 62 5.51 -17.34 -12.16
C LYS A 62 4.73 -18.29 -11.24
N THR A 63 4.47 -17.91 -9.99
CA THR A 63 3.60 -18.68 -9.08
C THR A 63 2.11 -18.38 -9.26
N GLY A 64 1.77 -17.45 -10.17
CA GLY A 64 0.41 -17.05 -10.47
C GLY A 64 -0.10 -15.85 -9.65
N VAL A 65 0.79 -15.12 -8.96
CA VAL A 65 0.46 -13.85 -8.33
C VAL A 65 0.09 -12.82 -9.39
N ASP A 66 -1.01 -12.09 -9.18
CA ASP A 66 -1.52 -11.07 -10.11
C ASP A 66 -1.74 -9.69 -9.48
N VAL A 67 -1.43 -9.54 -8.18
CA VAL A 67 -1.40 -8.24 -7.47
C VAL A 67 -0.21 -8.21 -6.52
N LEU A 68 0.57 -7.12 -6.53
CA LEU A 68 1.78 -6.99 -5.74
C LEU A 68 1.86 -5.63 -5.04
N LEU A 69 2.28 -5.63 -3.76
CA LEU A 69 2.64 -4.43 -2.99
C LEU A 69 4.17 -4.36 -2.83
N PRO A 70 4.86 -3.38 -3.45
CA PRO A 70 6.29 -3.17 -3.21
C PRO A 70 6.51 -2.19 -2.06
N ILE A 71 7.21 -2.60 -1.01
CA ILE A 71 7.67 -1.73 0.09
C ILE A 71 9.21 -1.83 0.16
N CYS A 72 9.88 -1.32 -0.86
CA CYS A 72 11.32 -1.51 -1.03
C CYS A 72 12.06 -0.28 -1.59
N GLY A 73 11.52 0.91 -1.37
CA GLY A 73 12.19 2.16 -1.75
C GLY A 73 12.53 2.23 -3.24
N GLY A 74 13.78 2.57 -3.59
CA GLY A 74 14.25 2.64 -4.98
C GLY A 74 14.17 1.31 -5.74
N ALA A 75 14.28 0.17 -5.04
CA ALA A 75 14.11 -1.14 -5.65
C ALA A 75 12.70 -1.38 -6.21
N SER A 76 11.69 -0.63 -5.75
CA SER A 76 10.32 -0.67 -6.28
C SER A 76 10.23 -0.32 -7.77
N GLN A 77 11.19 0.41 -8.32
CA GLN A 77 11.21 0.70 -9.75
C GLN A 77 11.35 -0.58 -10.60
N GLY A 78 12.21 -1.50 -10.16
CA GLY A 78 12.35 -2.81 -10.81
C GLY A 78 11.10 -3.65 -10.68
N VAL A 79 10.47 -3.63 -9.52
CA VAL A 79 9.20 -4.33 -9.27
C VAL A 79 8.10 -3.82 -10.20
N ILE A 80 7.93 -2.51 -10.31
CA ILE A 80 6.93 -1.88 -11.20
C ILE A 80 7.22 -2.23 -12.67
N SER A 81 8.48 -2.15 -13.11
CA SER A 81 8.86 -2.50 -14.49
C SER A 81 8.54 -3.95 -14.82
N SER A 82 8.84 -4.87 -13.90
CA SER A 82 8.48 -6.28 -14.04
C SER A 82 6.96 -6.48 -14.06
N ALA A 83 6.20 -5.78 -13.21
CA ALA A 83 4.74 -5.86 -13.18
C ALA A 83 4.12 -5.39 -14.51
N VAL A 84 4.60 -4.28 -15.07
CA VAL A 84 4.18 -3.78 -16.40
C VAL A 84 4.43 -4.84 -17.48
N THR A 85 5.62 -5.43 -17.49
CA THR A 85 6.01 -6.44 -18.49
C THR A 85 5.16 -7.71 -18.41
N ASN A 86 4.79 -8.12 -17.19
CA ASN A 86 4.03 -9.35 -16.94
C ASN A 86 2.50 -9.13 -16.89
N GLY A 87 2.01 -7.89 -17.04
CA GLY A 87 0.59 -7.56 -16.95
C GLY A 87 -0.01 -7.81 -15.56
N VAL A 88 0.76 -7.62 -14.50
CA VAL A 88 0.39 -7.79 -13.09
C VAL A 88 0.10 -6.45 -12.47
N TYR A 89 -0.88 -6.38 -11.57
CA TYR A 89 -1.25 -5.15 -10.89
C TYR A 89 -0.33 -4.84 -9.71
N VAL A 90 -0.17 -3.54 -9.46
CA VAL A 90 0.58 -3.00 -8.32
C VAL A 90 -0.35 -2.18 -7.44
N THR A 91 -0.27 -2.39 -6.13
CA THR A 91 -0.79 -1.48 -5.12
C THR A 91 0.34 -0.58 -4.63
N TRP A 92 0.06 0.71 -4.38
CA TRP A 92 1.06 1.67 -3.96
C TRP A 92 0.69 2.35 -2.63
N PHE A 93 1.66 2.99 -1.99
CA PHE A 93 1.50 3.64 -0.70
C PHE A 93 2.42 4.87 -0.58
N ASP A 94 2.36 5.60 0.54
CA ASP A 94 3.06 6.83 0.89
C ASP A 94 2.58 8.09 0.17
N ASN A 95 2.39 8.04 -1.13
CA ASN A 95 2.00 9.16 -1.97
C ASN A 95 1.15 8.67 -3.15
N ASN A 96 0.58 9.59 -3.93
CA ASN A 96 -0.11 9.22 -5.17
C ASN A 96 0.89 8.59 -6.16
N GLY A 97 0.74 7.29 -6.39
CA GLY A 97 1.61 6.48 -7.23
C GLY A 97 1.06 6.15 -8.62
N PHE A 98 -0.14 6.55 -8.97
CA PHE A 98 -0.80 6.12 -10.21
C PHE A 98 -0.01 6.51 -11.47
N ALA A 99 0.63 7.68 -11.48
CA ALA A 99 1.48 8.13 -12.60
C ALA A 99 2.77 7.32 -12.79
N LYS A 100 3.17 6.47 -11.83
CA LYS A 100 4.36 5.62 -11.95
C LYS A 100 4.22 4.54 -13.03
N ALA A 101 3.01 4.00 -13.17
CA ALA A 101 2.67 3.04 -14.22
C ALA A 101 1.14 3.04 -14.42
N PRO A 102 0.61 3.94 -15.27
CA PRO A 102 -0.82 4.03 -15.56
C PRO A 102 -1.38 2.68 -16.06
N GLY A 103 -2.51 2.28 -15.48
CA GLY A 103 -3.15 0.97 -15.77
C GLY A 103 -2.55 -0.22 -15.03
N THR A 104 -1.32 -0.12 -14.52
CA THR A 104 -0.67 -1.15 -13.70
C THR A 104 -0.81 -0.87 -12.21
N VAL A 105 -0.57 0.37 -11.78
CA VAL A 105 -0.89 0.80 -10.41
C VAL A 105 -2.40 1.01 -10.30
N ILE A 106 -3.06 0.19 -9.48
CA ILE A 106 -4.52 0.15 -9.34
C ILE A 106 -5.04 0.64 -7.99
N SER A 107 -4.16 0.90 -7.06
CA SER A 107 -4.50 1.52 -5.78
C SER A 107 -3.33 2.33 -5.24
N SER A 108 -3.64 3.40 -4.52
CA SER A 108 -2.63 4.23 -3.86
C SER A 108 -3.17 4.79 -2.56
N SER A 109 -2.56 4.43 -1.45
CA SER A 109 -2.79 5.09 -0.17
C SER A 109 -1.73 6.17 0.04
N ILE A 110 -2.14 7.26 0.68
CA ILE A 110 -1.26 8.39 0.99
C ILE A 110 -1.09 8.53 2.50
N MET A 111 0.08 9.00 2.90
CA MET A 111 0.35 9.47 4.24
C MET A 111 0.51 10.99 4.21
N GLU A 112 -0.30 11.70 4.99
CA GLU A 112 -0.32 13.17 5.11
C GLU A 112 0.88 13.64 5.96
N GLN A 113 2.10 13.41 5.44
CA GLN A 113 3.34 13.68 6.16
C GLN A 113 3.58 15.17 6.39
N GLU A 114 3.17 16.02 5.44
CA GLU A 114 3.24 17.48 5.56
C GLU A 114 2.38 17.95 6.72
N LYS A 115 1.11 17.54 6.77
CA LYS A 115 0.19 17.84 7.87
C LYS A 115 0.73 17.35 9.22
N MET A 116 1.34 16.17 9.24
CA MET A 116 1.97 15.63 10.44
C MET A 116 3.12 16.51 10.90
N ALA A 117 4.01 16.90 9.99
CA ALA A 117 5.14 17.76 10.29
C ALA A 117 4.70 19.13 10.81
N GLU A 118 3.70 19.74 10.18
CA GLU A 118 3.11 21.01 10.62
C GLU A 118 2.55 20.91 12.04
N GLN A 119 1.74 19.87 12.31
CA GLN A 119 1.13 19.69 13.62
C GLN A 119 2.18 19.49 14.71
N VAL A 120 3.14 18.60 14.52
CA VAL A 120 4.19 18.31 15.52
C VAL A 120 5.07 19.55 15.76
N THR A 121 5.39 20.30 14.69
CA THR A 121 6.14 21.56 14.83
C THR A 121 5.35 22.60 15.62
N ALA A 122 4.07 22.76 15.34
CA ALA A 122 3.21 23.69 16.06
C ALA A 122 3.06 23.32 17.55
N GLU A 123 2.89 22.02 17.86
CA GLU A 123 2.88 21.51 19.25
C GLU A 123 4.20 21.81 19.96
N PHE A 124 5.33 21.61 19.30
CA PHE A 124 6.65 21.93 19.85
C PHE A 124 6.80 23.42 20.17
N LEU A 125 6.43 24.29 19.24
CA LEU A 125 6.52 25.75 19.42
C LEU A 125 5.61 26.27 20.55
N ARG A 126 4.49 25.61 20.81
CA ARG A 126 3.59 25.93 21.94
C ARG A 126 4.01 25.30 23.26
N GLY A 127 5.05 24.47 23.29
CA GLY A 127 5.47 23.71 24.48
C GLY A 127 4.51 22.58 24.88
N GLU A 128 3.71 22.08 23.95
CA GLU A 128 2.67 21.06 24.15
C GLU A 128 3.14 19.66 23.73
N THR A 129 4.39 19.50 23.31
CA THR A 129 4.91 18.22 22.84
C THR A 129 4.83 17.15 23.94
N PRO A 130 4.13 16.04 23.72
CA PRO A 130 3.98 14.97 24.72
C PRO A 130 5.23 14.08 24.75
N TRP A 131 6.32 14.59 25.31
CA TRP A 131 7.60 13.90 25.39
C TRP A 131 7.50 12.49 25.99
N GLY A 132 8.25 11.55 25.41
CA GLY A 132 8.30 10.17 25.88
C GLY A 132 7.05 9.34 25.55
N THR A 133 6.18 9.83 24.69
CA THR A 133 5.00 9.11 24.21
C THR A 133 5.09 8.78 22.72
N ALA A 134 4.35 7.76 22.31
CA ALA A 134 4.11 7.46 20.90
C ALA A 134 2.59 7.43 20.65
N LYS A 135 2.15 8.11 19.61
CA LYS A 135 0.74 8.11 19.21
C LYS A 135 0.61 7.48 17.84
N MET A 136 -0.27 6.50 17.72
CA MET A 136 -0.67 5.98 16.41
C MET A 136 -1.79 6.84 15.85
N VAL A 137 -1.63 7.29 14.62
CA VAL A 137 -2.63 8.07 13.89
C VAL A 137 -2.85 7.43 12.52
N GLY A 138 -4.05 7.55 11.99
CA GLY A 138 -4.44 6.86 10.77
C GLY A 138 -5.51 7.61 9.98
N ILE A 139 -6.39 6.87 9.35
CA ILE A 139 -7.48 7.40 8.51
C ILE A 139 -8.46 8.24 9.34
N LYS A 140 -8.81 7.80 10.55
CA LYS A 140 -9.76 8.51 11.44
C LYS A 140 -9.26 9.89 11.83
N GLU A 141 -7.96 10.04 12.05
CA GLU A 141 -7.33 11.31 12.39
C GLU A 141 -6.97 12.13 11.14
N GLY A 142 -7.17 11.58 9.95
CA GLY A 142 -6.91 12.21 8.67
C GLY A 142 -5.42 12.35 8.33
N PHE A 143 -4.60 11.39 8.79
CA PHE A 143 -3.16 11.29 8.45
C PHE A 143 -2.85 10.19 7.43
N VAL A 144 -3.83 9.36 7.12
CA VAL A 144 -3.78 8.37 6.04
C VAL A 144 -5.07 8.50 5.23
N ASP A 145 -4.97 8.42 3.92
CA ASP A 145 -6.13 8.38 3.03
C ASP A 145 -5.86 7.50 1.82
N PHE A 146 -6.87 7.31 0.99
CA PHE A 146 -6.81 6.56 -0.26
C PHE A 146 -7.18 7.49 -1.42
N VAL A 147 -6.34 7.52 -2.45
CA VAL A 147 -6.53 8.40 -3.61
C VAL A 147 -7.65 7.86 -4.50
N GLN A 148 -8.74 8.62 -4.64
CA GLN A 148 -9.93 8.22 -5.39
C GLN A 148 -10.22 9.08 -6.63
N ASP A 149 -9.62 10.26 -6.72
CA ASP A 149 -9.88 11.29 -7.73
C ASP A 149 -8.83 11.37 -8.84
N ASP A 150 -7.82 10.49 -8.82
CA ASP A 150 -6.80 10.42 -9.86
C ASP A 150 -7.37 9.85 -11.18
N GLU A 151 -7.07 10.50 -12.30
CA GLU A 151 -7.56 10.10 -13.61
C GLU A 151 -7.11 8.68 -14.04
N ASN A 152 -5.90 8.26 -13.65
CA ASN A 152 -5.39 6.93 -13.96
C ASN A 152 -6.09 5.87 -13.11
N TYR A 153 -6.47 6.19 -11.85
CA TYR A 153 -7.30 5.32 -11.03
C TYR A 153 -8.68 5.13 -11.66
N ILE A 154 -9.32 6.24 -12.05
CA ILE A 154 -10.65 6.23 -12.66
C ILE A 154 -10.66 5.45 -13.97
N ALA A 155 -9.59 5.59 -14.78
CA ALA A 155 -9.44 4.89 -16.04
C ALA A 155 -9.14 3.39 -15.89
N ALA A 156 -8.36 3.00 -14.88
CA ALA A 156 -7.87 1.63 -14.71
C ALA A 156 -8.81 0.73 -13.90
N VAL A 157 -9.55 1.30 -12.93
CA VAL A 157 -10.34 0.53 -11.98
C VAL A 157 -11.83 0.63 -12.31
N PRO A 158 -12.55 -0.50 -12.49
CA PRO A 158 -13.99 -0.53 -12.77
C PRO A 158 -14.81 0.25 -11.75
N ALA A 159 -15.90 0.87 -12.20
CA ALA A 159 -16.75 1.73 -11.37
C ALA A 159 -17.29 1.01 -10.13
N ASP A 160 -17.76 -0.23 -10.29
CA ASP A 160 -18.27 -1.03 -9.16
C ASP A 160 -17.21 -1.36 -8.10
N VAL A 161 -15.95 -1.49 -8.52
CA VAL A 161 -14.82 -1.68 -7.59
C VAL A 161 -14.51 -0.37 -6.87
N ARG A 162 -14.53 0.77 -7.59
CA ARG A 162 -14.31 2.09 -6.99
C ARG A 162 -15.39 2.45 -5.97
N GLU A 163 -16.65 2.15 -6.27
CA GLU A 163 -17.77 2.36 -5.34
C GLU A 163 -17.63 1.52 -4.06
N LYS A 164 -17.23 0.24 -4.18
CA LYS A 164 -16.94 -0.61 -3.01
C LYS A 164 -15.80 -0.07 -2.18
N MET A 165 -14.74 0.44 -2.81
CA MET A 165 -13.60 1.05 -2.10
C MET A 165 -14.00 2.33 -1.39
N ALA A 166 -14.83 3.18 -2.01
CA ALA A 166 -15.34 4.40 -1.39
C ALA A 166 -16.17 4.07 -0.15
N ALA A 167 -17.11 3.14 -0.26
CA ALA A 167 -17.93 2.69 0.87
C ALA A 167 -17.09 2.11 2.01
N LEU A 168 -16.10 1.26 1.69
CA LEU A 168 -15.18 0.71 2.69
C LEU A 168 -14.40 1.82 3.42
N LEU A 169 -13.93 2.83 2.69
CA LEU A 169 -13.19 3.95 3.26
C LEU A 169 -14.09 4.79 4.19
N ASP A 170 -15.34 5.03 3.80
CA ASP A 170 -16.33 5.73 4.62
C ASP A 170 -16.65 4.95 5.91
N ASP A 171 -16.79 3.63 5.83
CA ASP A 171 -16.99 2.76 7.01
C ASP A 171 -15.80 2.84 7.98
N ILE A 172 -14.56 2.87 7.46
CA ILE A 172 -13.35 3.02 8.29
C ILE A 172 -13.31 4.43 8.91
N LYS A 173 -13.55 5.48 8.12
CA LYS A 173 -13.53 6.89 8.58
C LYS A 173 -14.58 7.15 9.65
N SER A 174 -15.79 6.62 9.47
CA SER A 174 -16.90 6.74 10.45
C SER A 174 -16.71 5.86 11.68
N GLY A 175 -15.84 4.86 11.62
CA GLY A 175 -15.68 3.86 12.67
C GLY A 175 -16.71 2.75 12.67
N ALA A 176 -17.56 2.67 11.65
CA ALA A 176 -18.47 1.54 11.43
C ALA A 176 -17.69 0.22 11.20
N LEU A 177 -16.51 0.33 10.57
CA LEU A 177 -15.57 -0.77 10.45
C LEU A 177 -14.29 -0.44 11.25
N GLU A 178 -14.01 -1.25 12.27
CA GLU A 178 -12.75 -1.20 13.00
C GLU A 178 -11.76 -2.22 12.43
N ILE A 179 -10.59 -1.75 12.03
CA ILE A 179 -9.47 -2.61 11.62
C ILE A 179 -8.72 -3.03 12.90
N LYS A 180 -8.93 -4.27 13.34
CA LYS A 180 -8.31 -4.86 14.55
C LYS A 180 -7.23 -5.85 14.16
#